data_b992c782d4259f2b6a7bc2a94dc9865e
#
_entry.id   b992c782d4259f2b6a7bc2a94dc9865e
#
_cell.length_a   1.000
_cell.length_b   1.000
_cell.length_c   1.000
_cell.angle_alpha   90.00
_cell.angle_beta   90.00
_cell.angle_gamma   90.00
#
_symmetry.space_group_name_H-M   'P 1'
#
loop_
_entity.id
_entity.type
_entity.pdbx_description
1 polymer ?
#
loop_
_entity_poly.entity_id
_entity_poly.type
_entity_poly.pdbx_seq_one_letter_code
_entity_poly.pdbx_strand_id
1 'polypeptide(L)'
;MVECPCCSLPTLSERAGFEICTVCWWEDDGQDDDDADKVLGGPNSLYSLSDARENFLDHGHMYASGDGIDTVEKPTKARRELLEFLGTFSYTFEHKDLEKFYWLLERAGRLTNR
;
A
#
# COMPACT_ATOMS: atom_id res chain seq x y z
N MET A 1 13.60 -5.93 -0.98
CA MET A 1 12.69 -4.83 -0.62
C MET A 1 12.26 -4.96 0.83
N VAL A 2 11.90 -3.84 1.43
CA VAL A 2 11.47 -3.83 2.82
C VAL A 2 9.97 -3.66 2.92
N GLU A 3 9.41 -4.05 4.06
CA GLU A 3 7.98 -4.00 4.29
C GLU A 3 7.47 -2.57 4.43
N CYS A 4 6.34 -2.28 3.78
CA CYS A 4 5.61 -1.04 3.96
C CYS A 4 4.99 -1.03 5.37
N PRO A 5 5.15 0.05 6.14
CA PRO A 5 4.58 0.09 7.50
C PRO A 5 3.05 0.08 7.52
N CYS A 6 2.41 0.42 6.42
CA CYS A 6 0.94 0.42 6.33
C CYS A 6 0.40 -0.97 5.99
N CYS A 7 0.79 -1.54 4.86
CA CYS A 7 0.22 -2.81 4.40
C CYS A 7 1.06 -4.04 4.73
N SER A 8 2.27 -3.85 5.26
CA SER A 8 3.21 -4.91 5.62
C SER A 8 3.74 -5.73 4.45
N LEU A 9 3.52 -5.27 3.22
CA LEU A 9 4.00 -5.96 2.03
C LEU A 9 5.38 -5.44 1.62
N PRO A 10 6.23 -6.26 1.01
CA PRO A 10 7.59 -5.87 0.66
C PRO A 10 7.62 -5.01 -0.60
N THR A 11 7.24 -3.76 -0.48
CA THR A 11 7.04 -2.86 -1.61
C THR A 11 8.01 -1.67 -1.65
N LEU A 12 8.79 -1.45 -0.60
CA LEU A 12 9.66 -0.29 -0.50
C LEU A 12 11.12 -0.69 -0.69
N SER A 13 11.91 0.19 -1.33
CA SER A 13 13.35 -0.05 -1.42
C SER A 13 14.06 0.23 -0.10
N GLU A 14 13.57 1.20 0.68
CA GLU A 14 14.11 1.55 2.00
C GLU A 14 12.99 2.13 2.85
N ARG A 15 13.26 2.28 4.15
CA ARG A 15 12.31 2.92 5.05
C ARG A 15 12.58 4.42 5.17
N ALA A 16 11.52 5.18 5.42
CA ALA A 16 11.56 6.63 5.68
C ALA A 16 12.14 7.47 4.54
N GLY A 17 12.12 6.95 3.33
CA GLY A 17 12.62 7.66 2.15
C GLY A 17 11.53 8.38 1.35
N PHE A 18 10.33 8.50 1.91
CA PHE A 18 9.18 9.13 1.24
C PHE A 18 8.78 8.41 -0.05
N GLU A 19 9.09 7.14 -0.15
CA GLU A 19 8.66 6.31 -1.26
C GLU A 19 7.18 5.97 -1.08
N ILE A 20 6.43 5.97 -2.19
CA ILE A 20 5.01 5.65 -2.16
C ILE A 20 4.83 4.16 -2.42
N CYS A 21 4.15 3.48 -1.51
CA CYS A 21 3.81 2.06 -1.70
C CYS A 21 2.81 1.92 -2.83
N THR A 22 3.14 1.13 -3.85
CA THR A 22 2.26 0.93 -5.00
C THR A 22 1.05 0.05 -4.69
N VAL A 23 1.01 -0.59 -3.55
CA VAL A 23 -0.15 -1.36 -3.12
C VAL A 23 -1.15 -0.50 -2.38
N CYS A 24 -0.74 0.12 -1.27
CA CYS A 24 -1.66 0.86 -0.40
C CYS A 24 -1.65 2.37 -0.58
N TRP A 25 -0.68 2.91 -1.32
CA TRP A 25 -0.51 4.35 -1.59
C TRP A 25 0.05 5.16 -0.42
N TRP A 26 0.41 4.51 0.69
CA TRP A 26 1.06 5.19 1.80
C TRP A 26 2.44 5.72 1.36
N GLU A 27 2.72 6.97 1.67
CA GLU A 27 4.05 7.55 1.46
C GLU A 27 4.83 7.42 2.76
N ASP A 28 5.98 6.75 2.72
CA ASP A 28 6.71 6.39 3.94
C ASP A 28 7.46 7.59 4.53
N ASP A 29 6.78 8.28 5.42
CA ASP A 29 7.30 9.46 6.12
C ASP A 29 8.08 9.11 7.39
N GLY A 30 8.34 7.83 7.62
CA GLY A 30 9.07 7.37 8.79
C GLY A 30 8.21 6.91 9.95
N GLN A 31 6.88 7.08 9.88
CA GLN A 31 6.01 6.57 10.92
C GLN A 31 6.10 5.05 11.01
N ASP A 32 6.00 4.55 12.23
CA ASP A 32 5.98 3.12 12.53
C ASP A 32 5.12 2.87 13.77
N ASP A 33 5.23 1.68 14.35
CA ASP A 33 4.37 1.28 15.45
C ASP A 33 4.35 2.26 16.62
N ASP A 34 5.49 2.86 16.94
CA ASP A 34 5.62 3.76 18.08
C ASP A 34 4.79 5.05 17.96
N ASP A 35 4.60 5.55 16.76
CA ASP A 35 3.88 6.79 16.51
C ASP A 35 2.73 6.62 15.51
N ALA A 36 2.27 5.39 15.31
CA ALA A 36 1.25 5.06 14.33
C ALA A 36 -0.06 5.85 14.49
N ASP A 37 -0.38 6.24 15.73
CA ASP A 37 -1.62 6.97 16.01
C ASP A 37 -1.53 8.47 15.75
N LYS A 38 -0.34 8.98 15.42
CA LYS A 38 -0.15 10.41 15.18
C LYS A 38 -0.46 10.77 13.74
N VAL A 39 -1.08 11.93 13.56
CA VAL A 39 -1.25 12.56 12.26
C VAL A 39 -0.11 13.54 12.09
N LEU A 40 0.86 13.21 11.24
CA LEU A 40 2.01 14.08 11.02
C LEU A 40 1.75 15.16 9.98
N GLY A 41 0.69 15.01 9.19
CA GLY A 41 0.40 15.91 8.08
C GLY A 41 1.31 15.61 6.88
N GLY A 42 1.58 16.61 6.07
CA GLY A 42 2.47 16.45 4.92
C GLY A 42 1.93 15.46 3.89
N PRO A 43 2.75 14.50 3.43
CA PRO A 43 2.40 13.65 2.30
C PRO A 43 1.16 12.78 2.53
N ASN A 44 0.89 12.38 3.78
CA ASN A 44 -0.23 11.53 4.09
C ASN A 44 -1.43 12.30 4.63
N SER A 45 -1.40 13.62 4.50
CA SER A 45 -2.52 14.50 4.80
C SER A 45 -3.03 14.34 6.24
N LEU A 46 -4.31 14.07 6.42
CA LEU A 46 -4.93 13.95 7.74
C LEU A 46 -4.93 12.51 8.29
N TYR A 47 -4.27 11.59 7.61
CA TYR A 47 -4.25 10.19 8.03
C TYR A 47 -3.07 9.90 8.97
N SER A 48 -3.37 9.21 10.07
CA SER A 48 -2.34 8.54 10.86
C SER A 48 -1.99 7.23 10.19
N LEU A 49 -0.87 6.62 10.56
CA LEU A 49 -0.53 5.29 10.06
C LEU A 49 -1.58 4.27 10.51
N SER A 50 -2.11 4.40 11.73
CA SER A 50 -3.19 3.54 12.22
C SER A 50 -4.44 3.64 11.35
N ASP A 51 -4.84 4.86 10.97
CA ASP A 51 -5.97 5.05 10.06
C ASP A 51 -5.72 4.38 8.70
N ALA A 52 -4.53 4.57 8.18
CA ALA A 52 -4.14 4.00 6.88
C ALA A 52 -4.15 2.48 6.91
N ARG A 53 -3.66 1.87 7.99
CA ARG A 53 -3.67 0.42 8.19
C ARG A 53 -5.10 -0.13 8.20
N GLU A 54 -5.98 0.54 8.92
CA GLU A 54 -7.38 0.16 9.01
C GLU A 54 -8.07 0.27 7.66
N ASN A 55 -7.87 1.37 6.96
CA ASN A 55 -8.42 1.58 5.63
C ASN A 55 -7.91 0.53 4.63
N PHE A 56 -6.64 0.17 4.72
CA PHE A 56 -6.11 -0.88 3.85
C PHE A 56 -6.82 -2.22 4.08
N LEU A 57 -7.05 -2.59 5.32
CA LEU A 57 -7.77 -3.83 5.64
C LEU A 57 -9.20 -3.80 5.10
N ASP A 58 -9.83 -2.64 5.09
CA ASP A 58 -11.22 -2.49 4.64
C ASP A 58 -11.34 -2.33 3.12
N HIS A 59 -10.41 -1.62 2.48
CA HIS A 59 -10.56 -1.18 1.09
C HIS A 59 -9.40 -1.56 0.17
N GLY A 60 -8.27 -2.02 0.69
CA GLY A 60 -7.07 -2.29 -0.10
C GLY A 60 -6.23 -1.05 -0.43
N HIS A 61 -6.48 0.08 0.21
CA HIS A 61 -5.68 1.30 0.10
C HIS A 61 -5.81 2.13 1.39
N MET A 62 -4.95 3.14 1.51
CA MET A 62 -4.87 3.94 2.75
C MET A 62 -6.01 4.94 2.96
N TYR A 63 -6.79 5.23 1.94
CA TYR A 63 -7.80 6.29 2.01
C TYR A 63 -9.13 5.80 2.57
N ALA A 64 -9.85 6.71 3.24
CA ALA A 64 -11.23 6.44 3.61
C ALA A 64 -12.09 6.34 2.35
N SER A 65 -13.21 5.66 2.44
CA SER A 65 -14.13 5.49 1.32
C SER A 65 -14.56 6.85 0.78
N GLY A 66 -14.45 7.03 -0.53
CA GLY A 66 -14.83 8.29 -1.19
C GLY A 66 -13.75 9.38 -1.15
N ASP A 67 -12.63 9.13 -0.50
CA ASP A 67 -11.58 10.13 -0.30
C ASP A 67 -10.38 9.94 -1.22
N GLY A 68 -10.36 8.87 -1.99
CA GLY A 68 -9.26 8.58 -2.89
C GLY A 68 -9.43 9.23 -4.26
N ILE A 69 -8.34 9.25 -5.03
CA ILE A 69 -8.36 9.68 -6.42
C ILE A 69 -8.95 8.58 -7.30
N ASP A 70 -9.26 8.91 -8.55
CA ASP A 70 -9.92 7.96 -9.47
C ASP A 70 -9.19 6.62 -9.60
N THR A 71 -7.87 6.61 -9.63
CA THR A 71 -7.10 5.36 -9.74
C THR A 71 -7.26 4.45 -8.52
N VAL A 72 -7.64 5.02 -7.39
CA VAL A 72 -7.91 4.28 -6.16
C VAL A 72 -9.37 3.83 -6.11
N GLU A 73 -10.29 4.74 -6.43
CA GLU A 73 -11.73 4.46 -6.40
C GLU A 73 -12.19 3.58 -7.57
N LYS A 74 -11.52 3.72 -8.72
CA LYS A 74 -11.80 2.96 -9.95
C LYS A 74 -10.51 2.28 -10.42
N PRO A 75 -10.10 1.20 -9.77
CA PRO A 75 -8.82 0.58 -10.07
C PRO A 75 -8.75 0.00 -11.47
N THR A 76 -7.56 0.03 -12.05
CA THR A 76 -7.28 -0.62 -13.32
C THR A 76 -7.45 -2.14 -13.19
N LYS A 77 -7.55 -2.82 -14.32
CA LYS A 77 -7.61 -4.29 -14.35
C LYS A 77 -6.38 -4.89 -13.67
N ALA A 78 -5.18 -4.33 -13.95
CA ALA A 78 -3.94 -4.83 -13.36
C ALA A 78 -3.95 -4.71 -11.84
N ARG A 79 -4.45 -3.59 -11.32
CA ARG A 79 -4.54 -3.40 -9.87
C ARG A 79 -5.58 -4.34 -9.25
N ARG A 80 -6.71 -4.55 -9.90
CA ARG A 80 -7.71 -5.51 -9.41
C ARG A 80 -7.13 -6.91 -9.32
N GLU A 81 -6.37 -7.34 -10.35
CA GLU A 81 -5.70 -8.64 -10.33
C GLU A 81 -4.70 -8.76 -9.18
N LEU A 82 -3.95 -7.69 -8.93
CA LEU A 82 -3.02 -7.64 -7.79
C LEU A 82 -3.75 -7.80 -6.46
N LEU A 83 -4.83 -7.04 -6.25
CA LEU A 83 -5.59 -7.10 -5.00
C LEU A 83 -6.25 -8.47 -4.79
N GLU A 84 -6.77 -9.08 -5.87
CA GLU A 84 -7.32 -10.44 -5.81
C GLU A 84 -6.26 -11.44 -5.40
N PHE A 85 -5.07 -11.35 -6.00
CA PHE A 85 -3.95 -12.21 -5.64
C PHE A 85 -3.59 -12.08 -4.17
N LEU A 86 -3.48 -10.84 -3.68
CA LEU A 86 -3.17 -10.57 -2.28
C LEU A 86 -4.23 -11.13 -1.33
N GLY A 87 -5.49 -11.10 -1.74
CA GLY A 87 -6.58 -11.63 -0.94
C GLY A 87 -6.54 -13.15 -0.75
N THR A 88 -5.71 -13.86 -1.52
CA THR A 88 -5.56 -15.32 -1.37
C THR A 88 -4.51 -15.71 -0.34
N PHE A 89 -3.77 -14.73 0.22
CA PHE A 89 -2.70 -15.01 1.17
C PHE A 89 -3.15 -14.76 2.59
N SER A 90 -2.70 -15.63 3.48
CA SER A 90 -2.95 -15.44 4.90
C SER A 90 -1.88 -14.56 5.54
N TYR A 91 -0.57 -14.88 5.38
CA TYR A 91 0.47 -14.19 6.16
C TYR A 91 1.85 -14.13 5.54
N THR A 92 2.29 -15.13 4.79
CA THR A 92 3.65 -15.16 4.27
C THR A 92 3.67 -15.53 2.82
N PHE A 93 4.61 -14.91 2.08
CA PHE A 93 4.88 -15.27 0.70
C PHE A 93 5.96 -16.35 0.65
N GLU A 94 5.73 -17.40 -0.13
CA GLU A 94 6.79 -18.32 -0.52
C GLU A 94 7.52 -17.70 -1.72
N HIS A 95 8.67 -18.27 -2.08
CA HIS A 95 9.49 -17.72 -3.17
C HIS A 95 8.72 -17.55 -4.49
N LYS A 96 7.95 -18.57 -4.88
CA LYS A 96 7.14 -18.51 -6.11
C LYS A 96 6.07 -17.43 -6.06
N ASP A 97 5.54 -17.16 -4.87
CA ASP A 97 4.50 -16.15 -4.66
C ASP A 97 5.09 -14.75 -4.79
N LEU A 98 6.32 -14.55 -4.34
CA LEU A 98 7.03 -13.28 -4.48
C LEU A 98 7.24 -12.93 -5.95
N GLU A 99 7.61 -13.89 -6.78
CA GLU A 99 7.80 -13.65 -8.22
C GLU A 99 6.51 -13.15 -8.86
N LYS A 100 5.39 -13.83 -8.59
CA LYS A 100 4.09 -13.41 -9.13
C LYS A 100 3.66 -12.07 -8.55
N PHE A 101 3.87 -11.85 -7.26
CA PHE A 101 3.55 -10.59 -6.61
C PHE A 101 4.27 -9.42 -7.29
N TYR A 102 5.59 -9.53 -7.47
CA TYR A 102 6.36 -8.45 -8.09
C TYR A 102 5.97 -8.23 -9.56
N TRP A 103 5.63 -9.28 -10.27
CA TRP A 103 5.14 -9.15 -11.64
C TRP A 103 3.82 -8.36 -11.69
N LEU A 104 2.88 -8.72 -10.81
CA LEU A 104 1.60 -8.02 -10.72
C LEU A 104 1.78 -6.57 -10.24
N LEU A 105 2.66 -6.37 -9.27
CA LEU A 105 2.95 -5.07 -8.72
C LEU A 105 3.52 -4.12 -9.77
N GLU A 106 4.46 -4.59 -10.56
CA GLU A 106 5.06 -3.80 -11.63
C GLU A 106 4.01 -3.37 -12.65
N ARG A 107 3.12 -4.27 -13.05
CA ARG A 107 2.03 -3.95 -13.96
C ARG A 107 1.10 -2.90 -13.36
N ALA A 108 0.68 -3.11 -12.12
CA ALA A 108 -0.23 -2.19 -11.43
C ALA A 108 0.42 -0.82 -11.20
N GLY A 109 1.69 -0.80 -10.81
CA GLY A 109 2.42 0.43 -10.55
C GLY A 109 2.56 1.28 -11.80
N ARG A 110 2.86 0.66 -12.93
CA ARG A 110 2.98 1.38 -14.20
C ARG A 110 1.66 1.98 -14.67
N LEU A 111 0.56 1.29 -14.38
CA LEU A 111 -0.77 1.74 -14.81
C LEU A 111 -1.41 2.72 -13.83
N THR A 112 -0.90 2.82 -12.63
CA THR A 112 -1.42 3.69 -11.59
C THR A 112 -0.43 4.79 -11.22
N ASN A 113 0.46 5.13 -12.13
CA ASN A 113 1.48 6.14 -11.90
C ASN A 113 0.88 7.44 -11.37
N ARG A 114 1.37 7.86 -10.22
CA ARG A 114 0.87 9.04 -9.51
C ARG A 114 1.65 10.29 -9.85
#